data_b0bc8e7a277914910a200a0277ebf25c
#
_entry.id   b0bc8e7a277914910a200a0277ebf25c
#
_cell.length_a   1.000
_cell.length_b   1.000
_cell.length_c   1.000
_cell.angle_alpha   90.00
_cell.angle_beta   90.00
_cell.angle_gamma   90.00
#
_symmetry.space_group_name_H-M   'P 1'
#
loop_
_entity.id
_entity.type
_entity.pdbx_description
1 polymer ?
#
loop_
_entity_poly.entity_id
_entity_poly.type
_entity_poly.pdbx_seq_one_letter_code
_entity_poly.pdbx_strand_id
1 'polypeptide(L)'
;MSGSRVAIARSYHHIRMNVRTIDQLLAVDMVTADGEFVKASEGENADLFWGVRGGGGNFGIVTEFEFRLNALGPIVLAGPIFWPMEESPNVLRFYRDWISDVPDELTTIVVHRRAPPLPIIPPELHGVPVVAVTCCYAGPVEDGEKVVRPMKGFGSPLLDLCEPKPFLTHQAMFDPSFPHGWWYYFRSCDLAALTDDVIDIVTDHAARMKSPLTAFPIFHLGGAITRVGEDETAFNGRGAEHTININATTATNEGFDEEREWSRSFWSALEPYHTSVYVNFLMDEGEDRIRQAYGVRKYDRLKALKRTYDPGNFFKLNQNIPPT
;
A
#
# COMPACT_ATOMS: atom_id res chain seq x y z
N MET A 1 14.26 5.35 9.57
CA MET A 1 12.87 4.95 9.31
C MET A 1 12.59 4.57 7.84
N SER A 2 13.58 4.29 7.00
CA SER A 2 13.40 4.14 5.55
C SER A 2 13.21 2.70 5.04
N GLY A 3 13.65 1.69 5.76
CA GLY A 3 13.61 0.30 5.28
C GLY A 3 12.21 -0.32 5.15
N SER A 4 11.28 0.04 6.02
CA SER A 4 9.93 -0.56 6.02
C SER A 4 9.02 -0.05 4.89
N ARG A 5 9.21 1.17 4.40
CA ARG A 5 8.33 1.78 3.38
C ARG A 5 8.58 1.26 1.97
N VAL A 6 9.85 1.00 1.63
CA VAL A 6 10.22 0.38 0.35
C VAL A 6 9.73 -1.07 0.30
N ALA A 7 9.82 -1.80 1.42
CA ALA A 7 9.29 -3.17 1.51
C ALA A 7 7.77 -3.23 1.30
N ILE A 8 7.01 -2.22 1.78
CA ILE A 8 5.56 -2.16 1.58
C ILE A 8 5.20 -1.98 0.10
N ALA A 9 5.83 -1.02 -0.59
CA ALA A 9 5.59 -0.82 -2.02
C ALA A 9 5.87 -2.09 -2.82
N ARG A 10 6.91 -2.85 -2.48
CA ARG A 10 7.27 -4.11 -3.13
C ARG A 10 6.25 -5.23 -2.93
N SER A 11 5.51 -5.26 -1.82
CA SER A 11 4.53 -6.31 -1.55
C SER A 11 3.21 -6.15 -2.33
N TYR A 12 2.90 -4.97 -2.86
CA TYR A 12 1.64 -4.73 -3.57
C TYR A 12 1.58 -5.28 -5.00
N HIS A 13 2.71 -5.67 -5.60
CA HIS A 13 2.76 -6.05 -7.02
C HIS A 13 2.01 -7.34 -7.40
N HIS A 14 1.64 -8.18 -6.44
CA HIS A 14 0.92 -9.45 -6.70
C HIS A 14 -0.03 -9.85 -5.56
N ILE A 15 -0.42 -8.86 -4.75
CA ILE A 15 -1.15 -9.08 -3.50
C ILE A 15 -2.55 -9.69 -3.72
N ARG A 16 -3.21 -9.38 -4.83
CA ARG A 16 -4.56 -9.88 -5.11
C ARG A 16 -4.59 -11.40 -5.35
N MET A 17 -3.57 -11.94 -6.02
CA MET A 17 -3.46 -13.38 -6.27
C MET A 17 -3.03 -14.16 -5.02
N ASN A 18 -2.14 -13.60 -4.21
CA ASN A 18 -1.38 -14.35 -3.21
C ASN A 18 -1.62 -13.93 -1.77
N VAL A 19 -2.66 -13.16 -1.48
CA VAL A 19 -2.94 -12.56 -0.17
C VAL A 19 -1.83 -11.61 0.33
N ARG A 20 -1.94 -11.07 1.53
CA ARG A 20 -0.90 -10.23 2.12
C ARG A 20 0.27 -11.10 2.59
N THR A 21 1.48 -10.54 2.63
CA THR A 21 2.68 -11.24 3.12
C THR A 21 2.47 -11.87 4.50
N ILE A 22 1.74 -11.20 5.39
CA ILE A 22 1.42 -11.72 6.73
C ILE A 22 0.56 -12.99 6.71
N ASP A 23 -0.23 -13.20 5.67
CA ASP A 23 -1.10 -14.37 5.51
C ASP A 23 -0.32 -15.58 4.98
N GLN A 24 0.87 -15.36 4.42
CA GLN A 24 1.80 -16.40 3.99
C GLN A 24 2.80 -16.80 5.08
N LEU A 25 2.79 -16.10 6.23
CA LEU A 25 3.64 -16.43 7.36
C LEU A 25 3.21 -17.76 7.96
N LEU A 26 4.16 -18.68 8.15
CA LEU A 26 3.97 -20.01 8.75
C LEU A 26 4.47 -20.05 10.19
N ALA A 27 5.61 -19.40 10.46
CA ALA A 27 6.19 -19.32 11.78
C ALA A 27 7.14 -18.12 11.88
N VAL A 28 7.43 -17.71 13.12
CA VAL A 28 8.53 -16.80 13.46
C VAL A 28 9.31 -17.33 14.64
N ASP A 29 10.62 -17.09 14.61
CA ASP A 29 11.48 -17.17 15.78
C ASP A 29 11.77 -15.76 16.26
N MET A 30 11.65 -15.51 17.57
CA MET A 30 11.79 -14.14 18.09
C MET A 30 12.35 -14.13 19.52
N VAL A 31 12.91 -12.97 19.89
CA VAL A 31 13.39 -12.69 21.25
C VAL A 31 12.45 -11.68 21.90
N THR A 32 11.91 -12.03 23.06
CA THR A 32 10.98 -11.21 23.84
C THR A 32 11.67 -10.11 24.65
N ALA A 33 10.91 -9.27 25.36
CA ALA A 33 11.46 -8.14 26.12
C ALA A 33 12.32 -8.57 27.32
N ASP A 34 12.10 -9.75 27.86
CA ASP A 34 12.89 -10.38 28.95
C ASP A 34 14.06 -11.22 28.44
N GLY A 35 14.28 -11.25 27.12
CA GLY A 35 15.40 -11.93 26.47
C GLY A 35 15.18 -13.41 26.20
N GLU A 36 13.97 -13.91 26.37
CA GLU A 36 13.64 -15.30 26.06
C GLU A 36 13.48 -15.51 24.55
N PHE A 37 13.99 -16.65 24.08
CA PHE A 37 13.79 -17.09 22.70
C PHE A 37 12.50 -17.89 22.61
N VAL A 38 11.58 -17.45 21.74
CA VAL A 38 10.29 -18.10 21.55
C VAL A 38 10.01 -18.32 20.06
N LYS A 39 9.36 -19.44 19.74
CA LYS A 39 8.80 -19.72 18.43
C LYS A 39 7.29 -19.44 18.47
N ALA A 40 6.76 -18.84 17.42
CA ALA A 40 5.32 -18.63 17.29
C ALA A 40 4.82 -19.12 15.91
N SER A 41 3.78 -19.94 15.92
CA SER A 41 3.12 -20.54 14.76
C SER A 41 1.66 -20.84 15.08
N GLU A 42 0.91 -21.42 14.16
CA GLU A 42 -0.46 -21.87 14.45
C GLU A 42 -0.54 -22.91 15.57
N GLY A 43 0.49 -23.76 15.71
CA GLY A 43 0.57 -24.83 16.71
C GLY A 43 1.29 -24.45 18.00
N GLU A 44 2.02 -23.33 18.04
CA GLU A 44 2.85 -22.94 19.18
C GLU A 44 2.77 -21.42 19.39
N ASN A 45 2.49 -20.97 20.63
CA ASN A 45 2.27 -19.56 20.94
C ASN A 45 1.31 -18.87 19.95
N ALA A 46 0.17 -19.51 19.68
CA ALA A 46 -0.76 -19.13 18.62
C ALA A 46 -1.30 -17.70 18.75
N ASP A 47 -1.47 -17.20 20.00
CA ASP A 47 -1.90 -15.82 20.23
C ASP A 47 -0.80 -14.81 19.85
N LEU A 48 0.46 -15.11 20.18
CA LEU A 48 1.60 -14.32 19.75
C LEU A 48 1.70 -14.34 18.22
N PHE A 49 1.54 -15.51 17.61
CA PHE A 49 1.52 -15.66 16.15
C PHE A 49 0.41 -14.84 15.49
N TRP A 50 -0.79 -14.80 16.09
CA TRP A 50 -1.85 -13.90 15.65
C TRP A 50 -1.40 -12.44 15.74
N GLY A 51 -0.78 -12.05 16.86
CA GLY A 51 -0.35 -10.67 17.13
C GLY A 51 0.73 -10.18 16.17
N VAL A 52 1.76 -10.97 15.86
CA VAL A 52 2.84 -10.57 14.93
C VAL A 52 2.35 -10.45 13.49
N ARG A 53 1.23 -11.10 13.13
CA ARG A 53 0.59 -10.96 11.83
C ARG A 53 -0.27 -9.69 11.73
N GLY A 54 0.35 -8.54 11.91
CA GLY A 54 -0.26 -7.21 11.76
C GLY A 54 -0.01 -6.26 12.92
N GLY A 55 0.28 -6.76 14.13
CA GLY A 55 0.51 -5.93 15.33
C GLY A 55 1.88 -5.23 15.38
N GLY A 56 2.71 -5.37 14.34
CA GLY A 56 4.01 -4.71 14.25
C GLY A 56 5.05 -5.25 15.23
N GLY A 57 6.06 -4.44 15.52
CA GLY A 57 7.20 -4.80 16.38
C GLY A 57 6.94 -4.57 17.88
N ASN A 58 5.72 -4.85 18.37
CA ASN A 58 5.34 -4.56 19.76
C ASN A 58 5.70 -5.65 20.78
N PHE A 59 6.05 -6.85 20.32
CA PHE A 59 6.14 -8.03 21.19
C PHE A 59 7.55 -8.61 21.32
N GLY A 60 8.49 -8.19 20.48
CA GLY A 60 9.84 -8.71 20.45
C GLY A 60 10.57 -8.38 19.16
N ILE A 61 11.77 -8.91 19.02
CA ILE A 61 12.59 -8.85 17.80
C ILE A 61 12.51 -10.20 17.10
N VAL A 62 11.95 -10.22 15.90
CA VAL A 62 11.93 -11.43 15.06
C VAL A 62 13.32 -11.64 14.47
N THR A 63 13.87 -12.83 14.66
CA THR A 63 15.16 -13.26 14.14
C THR A 63 15.05 -14.11 12.89
N GLU A 64 13.92 -14.81 12.72
CA GLU A 64 13.64 -15.63 11.55
C GLU A 64 12.15 -15.59 11.19
N PHE A 65 11.86 -15.54 9.88
CA PHE A 65 10.52 -15.67 9.33
C PHE A 65 10.46 -16.90 8.42
N GLU A 66 9.48 -17.76 8.63
CA GLU A 66 9.15 -18.87 7.74
C GLU A 66 7.90 -18.52 6.93
N PHE A 67 8.03 -18.40 5.60
CA PHE A 67 6.94 -18.05 4.71
C PHE A 67 6.60 -19.18 3.74
N ARG A 68 5.31 -19.34 3.44
CA ARG A 68 4.87 -20.09 2.27
C ARG A 68 5.22 -19.30 1.02
N LEU A 69 5.89 -19.95 0.09
CA LEU A 69 6.21 -19.36 -1.20
C LEU A 69 5.08 -19.60 -2.21
N ASN A 70 4.85 -18.63 -3.06
CA ASN A 70 3.91 -18.72 -4.17
C ASN A 70 4.67 -18.89 -5.48
N ALA A 71 4.13 -19.72 -6.38
CA ALA A 71 4.69 -19.87 -7.72
C ALA A 71 4.43 -18.56 -8.50
N LEU A 72 5.49 -17.94 -8.94
CA LEU A 72 5.46 -16.77 -9.82
C LEU A 72 6.46 -16.98 -10.94
N GLY A 73 6.03 -16.84 -12.18
CA GLY A 73 6.92 -16.92 -13.35
C GLY A 73 7.97 -15.82 -13.33
N PRO A 74 9.15 -16.01 -13.94
CA PRO A 74 10.17 -14.97 -13.98
C PRO A 74 9.72 -13.75 -14.78
N ILE A 75 8.81 -13.92 -15.73
CA ILE A 75 8.26 -12.88 -16.61
C ILE A 75 6.79 -12.64 -16.22
N VAL A 76 6.43 -11.38 -16.10
CA VAL A 76 5.07 -10.87 -15.87
C VAL A 76 4.72 -9.85 -16.94
N LEU A 77 3.43 -9.69 -17.24
CA LEU A 77 2.96 -8.53 -18.01
C LEU A 77 2.77 -7.37 -17.06
N ALA A 78 3.62 -6.35 -17.11
CA ALA A 78 3.57 -5.30 -16.11
C ALA A 78 4.08 -3.94 -16.63
N GLY A 79 3.62 -2.87 -15.97
CA GLY A 79 4.07 -1.51 -16.19
C GLY A 79 2.94 -0.49 -16.16
N PRO A 80 3.28 0.80 -16.14
CA PRO A 80 2.32 1.90 -16.17
C PRO A 80 1.85 2.23 -17.59
N ILE A 81 0.58 2.64 -17.67
CA ILE A 81 -0.02 3.29 -18.84
C ILE A 81 -0.39 4.71 -18.37
N PHE A 82 0.00 5.73 -19.12
CA PHE A 82 -0.11 7.13 -18.71
C PHE A 82 -1.14 7.88 -19.54
N TRP A 83 -1.95 8.70 -18.89
CA TRP A 83 -2.84 9.69 -19.52
C TRP A 83 -2.56 11.07 -18.98
N PRO A 84 -2.94 12.13 -19.71
CA PRO A 84 -2.92 13.50 -19.17
C PRO A 84 -3.72 13.58 -17.87
N MET A 85 -3.28 14.41 -16.90
CA MET A 85 -3.98 14.58 -15.62
C MET A 85 -5.44 15.03 -15.81
N GLU A 86 -5.71 15.80 -16.85
CA GLU A 86 -7.06 16.30 -17.19
C GLU A 86 -8.04 15.16 -17.52
N GLU A 87 -7.52 14.02 -17.99
CA GLU A 87 -8.32 12.83 -18.26
C GLU A 87 -8.58 11.98 -17.01
N SER A 88 -8.03 12.34 -15.86
CA SER A 88 -8.17 11.56 -14.63
C SER A 88 -9.63 11.22 -14.26
N PRO A 89 -10.63 12.12 -14.38
CA PRO A 89 -12.03 11.77 -14.09
C PRO A 89 -12.55 10.63 -14.98
N ASN A 90 -12.22 10.67 -16.28
CA ASN A 90 -12.65 9.67 -17.25
C ASN A 90 -11.90 8.34 -17.05
N VAL A 91 -10.59 8.43 -16.83
CA VAL A 91 -9.73 7.25 -16.54
C VAL A 91 -10.18 6.53 -15.28
N LEU A 92 -10.47 7.25 -14.19
CA LEU A 92 -10.90 6.63 -12.93
C LEU A 92 -12.29 6.00 -13.02
N ARG A 93 -13.26 6.61 -13.74
CA ARG A 93 -14.59 6.01 -13.96
C ARG A 93 -14.48 4.75 -14.79
N PHE A 94 -13.74 4.78 -15.90
CA PHE A 94 -13.48 3.59 -16.71
C PHE A 94 -12.74 2.52 -15.91
N TYR A 95 -11.70 2.90 -15.16
CA TYR A 95 -10.91 2.02 -14.31
C TYR A 95 -11.79 1.31 -13.29
N ARG A 96 -12.64 2.03 -12.55
CA ARG A 96 -13.59 1.48 -11.57
C ARG A 96 -14.45 0.38 -12.17
N ASP A 97 -15.02 0.66 -13.34
CA ASP A 97 -15.94 -0.27 -14.00
C ASP A 97 -15.18 -1.49 -14.55
N TRP A 98 -13.99 -1.29 -15.13
CA TRP A 98 -13.13 -2.37 -15.63
C TRP A 98 -12.58 -3.26 -14.52
N ILE A 99 -12.13 -2.68 -13.39
CA ILE A 99 -11.43 -3.43 -12.34
C ILE A 99 -12.35 -4.36 -11.55
N SER A 100 -13.68 -4.18 -11.63
CA SER A 100 -14.67 -5.00 -10.93
C SER A 100 -14.71 -6.46 -11.42
N ASP A 101 -14.33 -6.70 -12.68
CA ASP A 101 -14.43 -8.01 -13.34
C ASP A 101 -13.07 -8.66 -13.66
N VAL A 102 -11.96 -8.08 -13.19
CA VAL A 102 -10.64 -8.63 -13.48
C VAL A 102 -10.29 -9.82 -12.58
N PRO A 103 -9.52 -10.80 -13.09
CA PRO A 103 -9.08 -11.94 -12.30
C PRO A 103 -8.09 -11.56 -11.20
N ASP A 104 -7.91 -12.46 -10.23
CA ASP A 104 -7.01 -12.24 -9.09
C ASP A 104 -5.55 -12.05 -9.48
N GLU A 105 -5.14 -12.62 -10.60
CA GLU A 105 -3.79 -12.50 -11.16
C GLU A 105 -3.42 -11.06 -11.52
N LEU A 106 -4.41 -10.18 -11.74
CA LEU A 106 -4.16 -8.77 -12.01
C LEU A 106 -4.14 -7.95 -10.73
N THR A 107 -3.03 -7.33 -10.44
CA THR A 107 -2.89 -6.26 -9.43
C THR A 107 -2.69 -4.93 -10.13
N THR A 108 -3.34 -3.88 -9.63
CA THR A 108 -3.23 -2.54 -10.19
C THR A 108 -3.01 -1.48 -9.13
N ILE A 109 -2.33 -0.40 -9.55
CA ILE A 109 -2.12 0.81 -8.76
C ILE A 109 -2.39 2.00 -9.68
N VAL A 110 -3.32 2.87 -9.31
CA VAL A 110 -3.47 4.16 -9.98
C VAL A 110 -2.59 5.19 -9.29
N VAL A 111 -1.78 5.93 -10.04
CA VAL A 111 -0.85 6.93 -9.48
C VAL A 111 -1.07 8.27 -10.15
N HIS A 112 -1.36 9.28 -9.35
CA HIS A 112 -1.38 10.68 -9.78
C HIS A 112 -0.05 11.31 -9.42
N ARG A 113 0.65 11.87 -10.40
CA ARG A 113 1.96 12.50 -10.21
C ARG A 113 2.37 13.32 -11.43
N ARG A 114 3.53 13.97 -11.34
CA ARG A 114 4.25 14.40 -12.56
C ARG A 114 5.09 13.23 -13.08
N ALA A 115 5.14 13.05 -14.40
CA ALA A 115 5.94 12.00 -15.04
C ALA A 115 7.42 12.17 -14.65
N PRO A 116 8.06 11.14 -14.07
CA PRO A 116 9.42 11.27 -13.57
C PRO A 116 10.43 11.31 -14.72
N PRO A 117 11.60 11.96 -14.52
CA PRO A 117 12.65 12.03 -15.56
C PRO A 117 13.46 10.72 -15.61
N LEU A 118 12.81 9.62 -15.94
CA LEU A 118 13.44 8.30 -16.08
C LEU A 118 13.80 8.04 -17.55
N PRO A 119 14.89 7.33 -17.84
CA PRO A 119 15.34 7.05 -19.23
C PRO A 119 14.31 6.33 -20.10
N ILE A 120 13.38 5.58 -19.49
CA ILE A 120 12.32 4.85 -20.18
C ILE A 120 11.14 5.78 -20.61
N ILE A 121 11.06 7.00 -20.06
CA ILE A 121 10.03 7.98 -20.36
C ILE A 121 10.59 9.01 -21.33
N PRO A 122 9.91 9.28 -22.46
CA PRO A 122 10.33 10.30 -23.41
C PRO A 122 10.57 11.66 -22.75
N PRO A 123 11.66 12.37 -23.08
CA PRO A 123 12.00 13.64 -22.44
C PRO A 123 10.92 14.71 -22.48
N GLU A 124 10.10 14.73 -23.54
CA GLU A 124 8.98 15.65 -23.72
C GLU A 124 7.85 15.44 -22.70
N LEU A 125 7.79 14.26 -22.07
CA LEU A 125 6.83 13.94 -21.01
C LEU A 125 7.36 14.23 -19.61
N HIS A 126 8.66 14.49 -19.44
CA HIS A 126 9.23 14.74 -18.12
C HIS A 126 8.56 15.94 -17.43
N GLY A 127 8.05 15.75 -16.22
CA GLY A 127 7.38 16.80 -15.45
C GLY A 127 5.93 17.08 -15.87
N VAL A 128 5.42 16.46 -16.92
CA VAL A 128 4.00 16.59 -17.33
C VAL A 128 3.12 15.95 -16.24
N PRO A 129 2.03 16.65 -15.80
CA PRO A 129 1.05 16.05 -14.90
C PRO A 129 0.33 14.89 -15.55
N VAL A 130 0.30 13.74 -14.88
CA VAL A 130 -0.27 12.49 -15.41
C VAL A 130 -1.04 11.72 -14.36
N VAL A 131 -2.04 10.98 -14.82
CA VAL A 131 -2.59 9.81 -14.13
C VAL A 131 -2.05 8.56 -14.80
N ALA A 132 -1.55 7.62 -14.03
CA ALA A 132 -1.01 6.36 -14.53
C ALA A 132 -1.73 5.17 -13.89
N VAL A 133 -2.12 4.19 -14.70
CA VAL A 133 -2.58 2.88 -14.21
C VAL A 133 -1.45 1.89 -14.39
N THR A 134 -0.84 1.49 -13.29
CA THR A 134 0.21 0.48 -13.27
C THR A 134 -0.41 -0.89 -13.10
N CYS A 135 -0.19 -1.78 -14.05
CA CYS A 135 -0.67 -3.16 -14.03
C CYS A 135 0.46 -4.11 -13.68
N CYS A 136 0.14 -5.23 -13.02
CA CYS A 136 0.99 -6.41 -12.90
C CYS A 136 0.11 -7.65 -12.97
N TYR A 137 0.21 -8.39 -14.08
CA TYR A 137 -0.47 -9.66 -14.27
C TYR A 137 0.50 -10.82 -14.01
N ALA A 138 0.21 -11.60 -12.97
CA ALA A 138 1.09 -12.66 -12.45
C ALA A 138 0.73 -14.06 -12.98
N GLY A 139 0.17 -14.15 -14.17
CA GLY A 139 -0.17 -15.37 -14.91
C GLY A 139 0.52 -15.42 -16.28
N PRO A 140 0.05 -16.30 -17.20
CA PRO A 140 0.53 -16.33 -18.58
C PRO A 140 0.39 -14.97 -19.26
N VAL A 141 1.44 -14.54 -19.97
CA VAL A 141 1.48 -13.20 -20.60
C VAL A 141 0.32 -12.99 -21.57
N GLU A 142 0.00 -14.02 -22.37
CA GLU A 142 -1.07 -13.96 -23.39
C GLU A 142 -2.46 -13.74 -22.75
N ASP A 143 -2.69 -14.25 -21.54
CA ASP A 143 -3.93 -14.03 -20.81
C ASP A 143 -3.94 -12.63 -20.19
N GLY A 144 -2.80 -12.20 -19.66
CA GLY A 144 -2.61 -10.83 -19.17
C GLY A 144 -2.88 -9.77 -20.23
N GLU A 145 -2.41 -9.99 -21.48
CA GLU A 145 -2.68 -9.10 -22.61
C GLU A 145 -4.17 -8.97 -22.91
N LYS A 146 -4.93 -10.07 -22.82
CA LYS A 146 -6.41 -10.01 -22.99
C LYS A 146 -7.06 -9.20 -21.89
N VAL A 147 -6.64 -9.42 -20.64
CA VAL A 147 -7.20 -8.75 -19.46
C VAL A 147 -6.90 -7.24 -19.47
N VAL A 148 -5.67 -6.83 -19.83
CA VAL A 148 -5.24 -5.43 -19.80
C VAL A 148 -5.66 -4.67 -21.07
N ARG A 149 -6.00 -5.35 -22.16
CA ARG A 149 -6.37 -4.73 -23.44
C ARG A 149 -7.43 -3.63 -23.35
N PRO A 150 -8.54 -3.75 -22.58
CA PRO A 150 -9.52 -2.69 -22.45
C PRO A 150 -8.90 -1.41 -21.88
N MET A 151 -8.01 -1.52 -20.87
CA MET A 151 -7.33 -0.37 -20.27
C MET A 151 -6.34 0.28 -21.24
N LYS A 152 -5.56 -0.53 -21.98
CA LYS A 152 -4.63 -0.04 -23.02
C LYS A 152 -5.34 0.70 -24.15
N GLY A 153 -6.55 0.28 -24.50
CA GLY A 153 -7.37 0.88 -25.53
C GLY A 153 -8.25 2.06 -25.09
N PHE A 154 -8.24 2.41 -23.81
CA PHE A 154 -9.10 3.48 -23.31
C PHE A 154 -8.53 4.86 -23.62
N GLY A 155 -9.34 5.70 -24.27
CA GLY A 155 -8.98 7.07 -24.60
C GLY A 155 -7.74 7.18 -25.50
N SER A 156 -6.84 8.11 -25.14
CA SER A 156 -5.57 8.34 -25.85
C SER A 156 -4.41 8.39 -24.86
N PRO A 157 -3.82 7.23 -24.50
CA PRO A 157 -2.68 7.21 -23.61
C PRO A 157 -1.49 8.00 -24.19
N LEU A 158 -0.78 8.74 -23.32
CA LEU A 158 0.48 9.42 -23.67
C LEU A 158 1.62 8.41 -23.87
N LEU A 159 1.60 7.33 -23.08
CA LEU A 159 2.64 6.32 -23.08
C LEU A 159 2.09 5.02 -22.49
N ASP A 160 2.39 3.89 -23.11
CA ASP A 160 2.12 2.53 -22.61
C ASP A 160 3.43 1.79 -22.39
N LEU A 161 3.77 1.49 -21.15
CA LEU A 161 4.93 0.70 -20.73
C LEU A 161 4.52 -0.65 -20.13
N CYS A 162 3.24 -1.04 -20.27
CA CYS A 162 2.75 -2.33 -19.83
C CYS A 162 3.11 -3.41 -20.87
N GLU A 163 4.20 -4.12 -20.59
CA GLU A 163 4.83 -5.10 -21.49
C GLU A 163 5.37 -6.28 -20.69
N PRO A 164 5.68 -7.42 -21.35
CA PRO A 164 6.36 -8.53 -20.71
C PRO A 164 7.74 -8.10 -20.18
N LYS A 165 8.00 -8.34 -18.90
CA LYS A 165 9.29 -8.01 -18.26
C LYS A 165 9.60 -8.93 -17.08
N PRO A 166 10.87 -9.02 -16.66
CA PRO A 166 11.23 -9.74 -15.44
C PRO A 166 10.49 -9.16 -14.22
N PHE A 167 9.91 -10.03 -13.38
CA PHE A 167 9.24 -9.61 -12.15
C PHE A 167 10.14 -8.76 -11.24
N LEU A 168 11.42 -9.11 -11.13
CA LEU A 168 12.39 -8.33 -10.33
C LEU A 168 12.53 -6.90 -10.83
N THR A 169 12.49 -6.66 -12.14
CA THR A 169 12.53 -5.32 -12.73
C THR A 169 11.26 -4.54 -12.35
N HIS A 170 10.09 -5.18 -12.42
CA HIS A 170 8.84 -4.56 -12.02
C HIS A 170 8.82 -4.26 -10.51
N GLN A 171 9.28 -5.20 -9.68
CA GLN A 171 9.32 -5.06 -8.23
C GLN A 171 10.18 -3.87 -7.77
N ALA A 172 11.27 -3.57 -8.48
CA ALA A 172 12.18 -2.48 -8.15
C ALA A 172 11.74 -1.12 -8.72
N MET A 173 10.64 -1.03 -9.48
CA MET A 173 10.27 0.20 -10.22
C MET A 173 10.02 1.43 -9.33
N PHE A 174 9.62 1.23 -8.08
CA PHE A 174 9.36 2.32 -7.14
C PHE A 174 10.57 2.71 -6.27
N ASP A 175 11.67 1.95 -6.32
CA ASP A 175 12.86 2.22 -5.49
C ASP A 175 13.41 3.65 -5.68
N PRO A 176 13.50 4.19 -6.91
CA PRO A 176 13.97 5.56 -7.14
C PRO A 176 13.03 6.67 -6.62
N SER A 177 11.77 6.34 -6.28
CA SER A 177 10.75 7.32 -5.88
C SER A 177 10.90 7.79 -4.42
N PHE A 178 11.73 7.12 -3.61
CA PHE A 178 11.85 7.40 -2.17
C PHE A 178 13.32 7.51 -1.72
N PRO A 179 14.13 8.43 -2.30
CA PRO A 179 15.51 8.60 -1.88
C PRO A 179 15.63 9.15 -0.46
N HIS A 180 16.74 8.84 0.21
CA HIS A 180 17.04 9.39 1.51
C HIS A 180 17.29 10.91 1.41
N GLY A 181 16.92 11.62 2.48
CA GLY A 181 17.20 13.06 2.60
C GLY A 181 16.10 13.97 2.08
N TRP A 182 15.09 13.46 1.40
CA TRP A 182 13.89 14.22 1.05
C TRP A 182 12.95 14.34 2.23
N TRP A 183 12.04 15.31 2.16
CA TRP A 183 10.99 15.56 3.14
C TRP A 183 9.71 14.86 2.73
N TYR A 184 9.15 14.05 3.63
CA TYR A 184 7.97 13.23 3.38
C TYR A 184 6.92 13.43 4.45
N TYR A 185 5.68 13.61 4.02
CA TYR A 185 4.51 13.52 4.89
C TYR A 185 3.47 12.62 4.24
N PHE A 186 3.03 11.61 4.98
CA PHE A 186 2.10 10.61 4.49
C PHE A 186 0.79 10.66 5.27
N ARG A 187 -0.30 10.55 4.53
CA ARG A 187 -1.62 10.25 5.06
C ARG A 187 -2.21 9.11 4.25
N SER A 188 -3.01 8.25 4.89
CA SER A 188 -3.70 7.19 4.18
C SER A 188 -5.11 6.98 4.69
N CYS A 189 -5.95 6.42 3.85
CA CYS A 189 -7.25 5.91 4.18
C CYS A 189 -7.61 4.73 3.28
N ASP A 190 -8.42 3.84 3.82
CA ASP A 190 -9.03 2.75 3.09
C ASP A 190 -10.45 3.14 2.69
N LEU A 191 -10.85 2.74 1.50
CA LEU A 191 -12.14 3.07 0.89
C LEU A 191 -12.86 1.78 0.49
N ALA A 192 -14.20 1.76 0.65
CA ALA A 192 -15.03 0.66 0.18
C ALA A 192 -15.19 0.66 -1.35
N ALA A 193 -15.17 1.83 -2.00
CA ALA A 193 -15.36 1.96 -3.44
C ALA A 193 -14.81 3.31 -3.95
N LEU A 194 -14.54 3.39 -5.25
CA LEU A 194 -14.29 4.64 -5.98
C LEU A 194 -15.63 5.22 -6.49
N THR A 195 -16.44 5.80 -5.61
CA THR A 195 -17.68 6.47 -6.00
C THR A 195 -17.39 7.73 -6.83
N ASP A 196 -18.39 8.27 -7.52
CA ASP A 196 -18.20 9.50 -8.29
C ASP A 196 -17.74 10.67 -7.40
N ASP A 197 -18.28 10.80 -6.18
CA ASP A 197 -17.85 11.82 -5.24
C ASP A 197 -16.37 11.64 -4.83
N VAL A 198 -15.93 10.39 -4.59
CA VAL A 198 -14.52 10.08 -4.30
C VAL A 198 -13.64 10.42 -5.51
N ILE A 199 -14.05 10.06 -6.72
CA ILE A 199 -13.34 10.40 -7.96
C ILE A 199 -13.21 11.91 -8.12
N ASP A 200 -14.27 12.67 -7.88
CA ASP A 200 -14.26 14.13 -8.01
C ASP A 200 -13.32 14.78 -6.96
N ILE A 201 -13.33 14.29 -5.71
CA ILE A 201 -12.37 14.72 -4.66
C ILE A 201 -10.94 14.41 -5.07
N VAL A 202 -10.66 13.18 -5.55
CA VAL A 202 -9.34 12.72 -5.98
C VAL A 202 -8.81 13.60 -7.12
N THR A 203 -9.61 13.83 -8.13
CA THR A 203 -9.19 14.58 -9.34
C THR A 203 -9.00 16.07 -9.06
N ASP A 204 -9.85 16.67 -8.23
CA ASP A 204 -9.69 18.05 -7.80
C ASP A 204 -8.38 18.26 -6.99
N HIS A 205 -8.05 17.36 -6.08
CA HIS A 205 -6.79 17.43 -5.34
C HIS A 205 -5.57 17.09 -6.19
N ALA A 206 -5.69 16.17 -7.16
CA ALA A 206 -4.63 15.89 -8.13
C ALA A 206 -4.24 17.14 -8.94
N ALA A 207 -5.22 17.90 -9.42
CA ALA A 207 -4.99 19.13 -10.18
C ALA A 207 -4.27 20.23 -9.35
N ARG A 208 -4.35 20.16 -8.02
CA ARG A 208 -3.77 21.16 -7.09
C ARG A 208 -2.39 20.80 -6.53
N MET A 209 -1.82 19.65 -6.89
CA MET A 209 -0.44 19.29 -6.50
C MET A 209 0.57 20.32 -7.01
N LYS A 210 1.38 20.88 -6.12
CA LYS A 210 2.41 21.88 -6.47
C LYS A 210 3.78 21.26 -6.67
N SER A 211 4.22 20.44 -5.73
CA SER A 211 5.54 19.81 -5.80
C SER A 211 5.61 18.79 -6.94
N PRO A 212 6.68 18.81 -7.76
CA PRO A 212 6.87 17.81 -8.81
C PRO A 212 7.17 16.41 -8.25
N LEU A 213 7.46 16.29 -6.95
CA LEU A 213 7.81 15.03 -6.27
C LEU A 213 6.62 14.43 -5.53
N THR A 214 5.58 15.22 -5.28
CA THR A 214 4.34 14.74 -4.68
C THR A 214 3.65 13.75 -5.61
N ALA A 215 3.17 12.65 -5.02
CA ALA A 215 2.43 11.60 -5.71
C ALA A 215 1.46 10.93 -4.75
N PHE A 216 0.36 10.42 -5.27
CA PHE A 216 -0.49 9.55 -4.46
C PHE A 216 -0.94 8.32 -5.24
N PRO A 217 -0.58 7.13 -4.78
CA PRO A 217 -1.10 5.88 -5.28
C PRO A 217 -2.45 5.54 -4.66
N ILE A 218 -3.32 4.95 -5.49
CA ILE A 218 -4.56 4.26 -5.12
C ILE A 218 -4.33 2.79 -5.41
N PHE A 219 -4.21 1.99 -4.37
CA PHE A 219 -4.01 0.55 -4.48
C PHE A 219 -5.35 -0.16 -4.59
N HIS A 220 -5.53 -1.00 -5.59
CA HIS A 220 -6.66 -1.91 -5.64
C HIS A 220 -6.34 -3.15 -4.81
N LEU A 221 -7.20 -3.43 -3.84
CA LEU A 221 -7.15 -4.59 -2.97
C LEU A 221 -8.06 -5.71 -3.53
N GLY A 222 -8.79 -6.41 -2.70
CA GLY A 222 -9.71 -7.45 -3.16
C GLY A 222 -9.01 -8.79 -3.47
N GLY A 223 -9.66 -9.65 -4.26
CA GLY A 223 -9.12 -10.96 -4.60
C GLY A 223 -8.85 -11.84 -3.38
N ALA A 224 -7.67 -12.47 -3.31
CA ALA A 224 -7.29 -13.34 -2.22
C ALA A 224 -7.28 -12.67 -0.84
N ILE A 225 -7.05 -11.34 -0.77
CA ILE A 225 -7.02 -10.60 0.50
C ILE A 225 -8.35 -10.68 1.24
N THR A 226 -9.48 -10.58 0.52
CA THR A 226 -10.81 -10.55 1.11
C THR A 226 -11.31 -11.95 1.49
N ARG A 227 -10.64 -13.01 1.05
CA ARG A 227 -10.97 -14.40 1.43
C ARG A 227 -10.40 -14.79 2.81
N VAL A 228 -9.45 -14.04 3.33
CA VAL A 228 -8.93 -14.24 4.70
C VAL A 228 -9.88 -13.55 5.68
N GLY A 229 -10.35 -14.28 6.69
CA GLY A 229 -11.29 -13.77 7.69
C GLY A 229 -10.69 -12.58 8.46
N GLU A 230 -11.56 -11.61 8.80
CA GLU A 230 -11.12 -10.38 9.49
C GLU A 230 -10.35 -10.67 10.79
N ASP A 231 -10.72 -11.72 11.53
CA ASP A 231 -10.15 -12.05 12.83
C ASP A 231 -8.98 -13.04 12.80
N GLU A 232 -8.61 -13.55 11.65
CA GLU A 232 -7.53 -14.54 11.52
C GLU A 232 -6.15 -13.97 11.83
N THR A 233 -6.01 -12.65 11.76
CA THR A 233 -4.76 -11.94 12.06
C THR A 233 -5.05 -10.61 12.79
N ALA A 234 -4.02 -10.00 13.36
CA ALA A 234 -4.13 -8.66 13.96
C ALA A 234 -4.33 -7.55 12.92
N PHE A 235 -4.06 -7.83 11.64
CA PHE A 235 -4.34 -6.88 10.57
C PHE A 235 -5.83 -6.55 10.49
N ASN A 236 -6.19 -5.29 10.27
CA ASN A 236 -7.56 -4.79 10.19
C ASN A 236 -7.84 -4.18 8.81
N GLY A 237 -9.13 -4.12 8.42
CA GLY A 237 -9.54 -3.47 7.17
C GLY A 237 -9.48 -4.38 5.94
N ARG A 238 -9.73 -5.68 6.09
CA ARG A 238 -9.74 -6.64 4.98
C ARG A 238 -10.87 -6.43 3.98
N GLY A 239 -11.94 -5.75 4.39
CA GLY A 239 -13.09 -5.43 3.53
C GLY A 239 -12.90 -4.17 2.67
N ALA A 240 -11.77 -3.50 2.74
CA ALA A 240 -11.49 -2.36 1.89
C ALA A 240 -11.19 -2.81 0.45
N GLU A 241 -11.79 -2.13 -0.55
CA GLU A 241 -11.48 -2.36 -1.95
C GLU A 241 -10.29 -1.54 -2.43
N HIS A 242 -10.07 -0.37 -1.83
CA HIS A 242 -8.97 0.51 -2.21
C HIS A 242 -8.27 1.08 -0.98
N THR A 243 -6.95 1.32 -1.10
CA THR A 243 -6.18 2.14 -0.16
C THR A 243 -5.57 3.31 -0.91
N ILE A 244 -5.83 4.53 -0.45
CA ILE A 244 -5.13 5.73 -0.93
C ILE A 244 -3.99 6.06 0.03
N ASN A 245 -2.79 6.31 -0.52
CA ASN A 245 -1.66 6.82 0.24
C ASN A 245 -1.22 8.18 -0.33
N ILE A 246 -1.54 9.25 0.38
CA ILE A 246 -1.27 10.64 -0.04
C ILE A 246 0.15 11.01 0.41
N ASN A 247 1.09 11.09 -0.55
CA ASN A 247 2.51 11.29 -0.29
C ASN A 247 2.92 12.72 -0.66
N ALA A 248 2.82 13.66 0.27
CA ALA A 248 3.40 14.99 0.12
C ALA A 248 4.93 14.90 0.23
N THR A 249 5.63 15.34 -0.79
CA THR A 249 7.09 15.14 -0.91
C THR A 249 7.76 16.39 -1.49
N THR A 250 8.85 16.83 -0.85
CA THR A 250 9.74 17.88 -1.36
C THR A 250 11.20 17.48 -1.20
N ALA A 251 12.09 17.99 -2.04
CA ALA A 251 13.52 17.70 -1.93
C ALA A 251 14.18 18.42 -0.73
N THR A 252 13.63 19.56 -0.32
CA THR A 252 14.09 20.38 0.80
C THR A 252 12.90 20.77 1.68
N ASN A 253 13.10 21.53 2.72
CA ASN A 253 11.99 22.06 3.54
C ASN A 253 11.19 23.19 2.83
N GLU A 254 11.72 23.72 1.73
CA GLU A 254 10.99 24.74 0.95
C GLU A 254 9.72 24.17 0.35
N GLY A 255 8.59 24.83 0.58
CA GLY A 255 7.26 24.39 0.13
C GLY A 255 6.70 23.18 0.85
N PHE A 256 7.43 22.58 1.81
CA PHE A 256 6.98 21.35 2.48
C PHE A 256 5.72 21.56 3.32
N ASP A 257 5.59 22.70 4.00
CA ASP A 257 4.41 23.01 4.79
C ASP A 257 3.15 23.16 3.92
N GLU A 258 3.28 23.71 2.72
CA GLU A 258 2.17 23.83 1.76
C GLU A 258 1.74 22.44 1.26
N GLU A 259 2.68 21.58 0.91
CA GLU A 259 2.39 20.20 0.49
C GLU A 259 1.79 19.37 1.64
N ARG A 260 2.28 19.56 2.85
CA ARG A 260 1.70 18.92 4.05
C ARG A 260 0.26 19.35 4.27
N GLU A 261 -0.04 20.63 4.13
CA GLU A 261 -1.40 21.15 4.29
C GLU A 261 -2.32 20.66 3.15
N TRP A 262 -1.82 20.61 1.90
CA TRP A 262 -2.53 19.98 0.79
C TRP A 262 -2.88 18.51 1.10
N SER A 263 -1.92 17.72 1.60
CA SER A 263 -2.14 16.33 1.99
C SER A 263 -3.20 16.17 3.09
N ARG A 264 -3.20 17.09 4.09
CA ARG A 264 -4.21 17.11 5.15
C ARG A 264 -5.59 17.46 4.62
N SER A 265 -5.68 18.49 3.77
CA SER A 265 -6.93 18.90 3.12
C SER A 265 -7.53 17.77 2.28
N PHE A 266 -6.70 17.08 1.50
CA PHE A 266 -7.13 15.94 0.69
C PHE A 266 -7.65 14.80 1.57
N TRP A 267 -6.89 14.45 2.60
CA TRP A 267 -7.27 13.39 3.54
C TRP A 267 -8.60 13.74 4.26
N SER A 268 -8.78 14.99 4.69
CA SER A 268 -10.00 15.45 5.34
C SER A 268 -11.21 15.44 4.40
N ALA A 269 -11.02 15.78 3.13
CA ALA A 269 -12.10 15.70 2.13
C ALA A 269 -12.59 14.26 1.91
N LEU A 270 -11.71 13.26 2.07
CA LEU A 270 -12.06 11.85 1.97
C LEU A 270 -12.64 11.26 3.27
N GLU A 271 -12.59 11.98 4.41
CA GLU A 271 -12.98 11.45 5.73
C GLU A 271 -14.37 10.80 5.77
N PRO A 272 -15.43 11.34 5.11
CA PRO A 272 -16.74 10.70 5.08
C PRO A 272 -16.78 9.32 4.41
N TYR A 273 -15.76 8.97 3.63
CA TYR A 273 -15.65 7.72 2.87
C TYR A 273 -14.67 6.72 3.48
N HIS A 274 -13.99 7.10 4.58
CA HIS A 274 -13.01 6.22 5.23
C HIS A 274 -13.68 5.00 5.85
N THR A 275 -13.15 3.81 5.57
CA THR A 275 -13.56 2.57 6.23
C THR A 275 -12.56 2.10 7.28
N SER A 276 -11.29 2.28 7.02
CA SER A 276 -10.16 1.95 7.90
C SER A 276 -8.92 2.73 7.52
N VAL A 277 -7.79 2.42 8.15
CA VAL A 277 -6.49 2.97 7.79
C VAL A 277 -5.42 1.89 7.91
N TYR A 278 -4.52 1.84 6.94
CA TYR A 278 -3.41 0.89 6.96
C TYR A 278 -2.33 1.36 7.95
N VAL A 279 -2.14 0.60 9.03
CA VAL A 279 -1.24 0.96 10.14
C VAL A 279 0.20 1.31 9.70
N ASN A 280 0.72 0.67 8.65
CA ASN A 280 2.07 0.93 8.16
C ASN A 280 2.21 2.27 7.40
N PHE A 281 1.11 2.91 7.04
CA PHE A 281 1.11 4.25 6.45
C PHE A 281 0.88 5.36 7.47
N LEU A 282 0.58 5.01 8.74
CA LEU A 282 0.51 6.01 9.80
C LEU A 282 1.91 6.59 10.08
N MET A 283 1.94 7.89 10.27
CA MET A 283 3.06 8.59 10.88
C MET A 283 2.86 8.68 12.40
N ASP A 284 3.47 9.62 13.07
CA ASP A 284 3.20 9.91 14.48
C ASP A 284 1.88 10.71 14.59
N GLU A 285 0.78 9.99 14.68
CA GLU A 285 -0.59 10.55 14.69
C GLU A 285 -1.32 10.33 16.02
N GLY A 286 -0.63 9.75 17.01
CA GLY A 286 -1.15 9.51 18.35
C GLY A 286 -1.94 8.19 18.51
N GLU A 287 -2.27 7.87 19.78
CA GLU A 287 -2.86 6.59 20.17
C GLU A 287 -4.25 6.35 19.56
N ASP A 288 -5.07 7.39 19.45
CA ASP A 288 -6.43 7.27 18.89
C ASP A 288 -6.39 6.77 17.42
N ARG A 289 -5.42 7.23 16.65
CA ARG A 289 -5.25 6.77 15.27
C ARG A 289 -4.75 5.34 15.19
N ILE A 290 -3.85 4.94 16.09
CA ILE A 290 -3.38 3.55 16.21
C ILE A 290 -4.57 2.65 16.59
N ARG A 291 -5.38 3.05 17.55
CA ARG A 291 -6.59 2.33 17.94
C ARG A 291 -7.61 2.22 16.80
N GLN A 292 -7.77 3.26 16.01
CA GLN A 292 -8.63 3.25 14.82
C GLN A 292 -8.09 2.27 13.76
N ALA A 293 -6.75 2.23 13.55
CA ALA A 293 -6.12 1.34 12.58
C ALA A 293 -6.33 -0.14 12.89
N TYR A 294 -6.30 -0.52 14.18
CA TYR A 294 -6.53 -1.90 14.60
C TYR A 294 -8.00 -2.24 14.84
N GLY A 295 -8.85 -1.23 15.04
CA GLY A 295 -10.19 -1.42 15.57
C GLY A 295 -10.18 -1.78 17.07
N VAL A 296 -11.24 -1.42 17.79
CA VAL A 296 -11.28 -1.52 19.26
C VAL A 296 -10.98 -2.95 19.75
N ARG A 297 -11.66 -3.96 19.19
CA ARG A 297 -11.55 -5.35 19.64
C ARG A 297 -10.15 -5.94 19.44
N LYS A 298 -9.54 -5.71 18.27
CA LYS A 298 -8.18 -6.19 17.99
C LYS A 298 -7.14 -5.42 18.81
N TYR A 299 -7.32 -4.12 18.96
CA TYR A 299 -6.45 -3.29 19.80
C TYR A 299 -6.42 -3.77 21.26
N ASP A 300 -7.58 -4.10 21.85
CA ASP A 300 -7.66 -4.63 23.21
C ASP A 300 -6.98 -6.01 23.34
N ARG A 301 -7.12 -6.87 22.33
CA ARG A 301 -6.40 -8.15 22.27
C ARG A 301 -4.89 -7.95 22.15
N LEU A 302 -4.43 -7.01 21.32
CA LEU A 302 -3.01 -6.66 21.18
C LEU A 302 -2.45 -6.08 22.49
N LYS A 303 -3.22 -5.28 23.23
CA LYS A 303 -2.84 -4.82 24.59
C LYS A 303 -2.68 -5.98 25.55
N ALA A 304 -3.55 -6.98 25.51
CA ALA A 304 -3.44 -8.16 26.34
C ALA A 304 -2.15 -8.95 26.02
N LEU A 305 -1.83 -9.14 24.75
CA LEU A 305 -0.55 -9.74 24.31
C LEU A 305 0.66 -8.91 24.78
N LYS A 306 0.56 -7.59 24.65
CA LYS A 306 1.62 -6.68 25.09
C LYS A 306 1.92 -6.84 26.60
N ARG A 307 0.89 -6.97 27.44
CA ARG A 307 1.05 -7.24 28.87
C ARG A 307 1.77 -8.56 29.15
N THR A 308 1.58 -9.55 28.31
CA THR A 308 2.24 -10.87 28.46
C THR A 308 3.69 -10.84 28.03
N TYR A 309 4.00 -10.29 26.86
CA TYR A 309 5.33 -10.41 26.22
C TYR A 309 6.21 -9.16 26.41
N ASP A 310 5.64 -8.02 26.77
CA ASP A 310 6.39 -6.78 27.05
C ASP A 310 5.66 -5.88 28.06
N PRO A 311 5.49 -6.34 29.31
CA PRO A 311 4.81 -5.57 30.35
C PRO A 311 5.50 -4.24 30.70
N GLY A 312 6.81 -4.15 30.46
CA GLY A 312 7.62 -2.94 30.66
C GLY A 312 7.57 -1.94 29.52
N ASN A 313 6.83 -2.24 28.43
CA ASN A 313 6.79 -1.43 27.22
C ASN A 313 8.18 -1.08 26.67
N PHE A 314 9.07 -2.06 26.63
CA PHE A 314 10.43 -1.93 26.09
C PHE A 314 10.40 -1.66 24.57
N PHE A 315 9.56 -2.40 23.82
CA PHE A 315 9.34 -2.22 22.38
C PHE A 315 8.25 -1.18 22.14
N LYS A 316 8.61 0.08 22.07
CA LYS A 316 7.70 1.22 21.95
C LYS A 316 7.96 2.13 20.73
N LEU A 317 8.79 1.69 19.81
CA LEU A 317 9.04 2.39 18.55
C LEU A 317 7.91 2.11 17.56
N ASN A 318 7.77 2.96 16.55
CA ASN A 318 6.69 2.93 15.56
C ASN A 318 5.29 3.10 16.19
N GLN A 319 4.33 2.28 15.77
CA GLN A 319 2.95 2.33 16.28
C GLN A 319 2.88 1.56 17.61
N ASN A 320 3.23 2.24 18.70
CA ASN A 320 3.26 1.63 20.03
C ASN A 320 1.86 1.23 20.49
N ILE A 321 1.74 0.03 21.03
CA ILE A 321 0.58 -0.48 21.74
C ILE A 321 0.97 -0.56 23.23
N PRO A 322 0.56 0.41 24.08
CA PRO A 322 0.93 0.38 25.49
C PRO A 322 0.28 -0.80 26.21
N PRO A 323 0.92 -1.41 27.22
CA PRO A 323 0.37 -2.55 27.97
C PRO A 323 -0.78 -2.14 28.93
N THR A 324 -0.94 -0.85 29.21
CA THR A 324 -1.95 -0.29 30.15
C THR A 324 -3.05 0.46 29.45
#